data_23689f9ae6ce75a6cd0b9cce9aab89eb
#
_entry.id   23689f9ae6ce75a6cd0b9cce9aab89eb
#
_cell.length_a   1.000
_cell.length_b   1.000
_cell.length_c   1.000
_cell.angle_alpha   90.00
_cell.angle_beta   90.00
_cell.angle_gamma   90.00
#
_symmetry.space_group_name_H-M   'P 1'
#
loop_
_entity.id
_entity.type
_entity.pdbx_description
1 polymer ?
#
loop_
_entity_poly.entity_id
_entity_poly.type
_entity_poly.pdbx_seq_one_letter_code
_entity_poly.pdbx_strand_id
1 'polypeptide(L)'
;MMGRSGKSVSMLPQPRAATIASMLLCWSSMLAPSPSAKADEAQPSALKTKLVSVSLFKNGLGFVTREGELPKGQSSLLIETLPAPAHGTFWVYSENDAATVKDVVAFETQTVERVEAISVAEMIEANVGQTVDVRLSDKETVRAKISSVAANRAAEPSALGPNDSPYGLYGSPTEAASLVLLQASGRTTALNWNAVQQLSGTDGPLKTTIERRKRAVSLRLNAANPGGGGRVVIQYLAKGITWAPSCAIEISDAKKARVTTKAEIIDEIEDLDNVSVSLVTGFPNLKFADVTDPMAMRGNLAAFLNNLSNPAQFADYRGRGDVVMQQAVMDNNRVGREELFPSYATGPQEGQTREELFFYDQRNVTLKKGERGYYPLFTTDVPYEHLYEWKIGDALDEQEQYRSRDDGAPDKVEDVWHSIRLTNTSTVPWTTAPALTMQGDKVLGQDLIHYTSVGAKTTVRITKAVDISAEQAEYEVARTRNAANFYGYSYDLVEVRGKLSATNFKDKNITLTITKELSGEVVKTIPAAKVEQTARGLKKVNPKSALSWELPIKSRGKIEVDYSYKVYVRD
;
A
#
# COMPACT_ATOMS: atom_id res chain seq x y z
N MET A 1 51.80 23.82 42.45
CA MET A 1 53.07 23.05 42.40
C MET A 1 53.13 22.52 40.99
N MET A 2 53.88 23.19 40.13
CA MET A 2 55.24 22.85 39.71
C MET A 2 55.27 21.48 38.99
N GLY A 3 55.74 21.29 37.78
CA GLY A 3 56.59 22.05 36.86
C GLY A 3 56.65 21.30 35.54
N ARG A 4 56.66 21.98 34.43
CA ARG A 4 57.82 22.29 33.58
C ARG A 4 58.68 21.07 33.25
N SER A 5 58.97 20.67 32.00
CA SER A 5 59.77 21.31 30.92
C SER A 5 60.02 20.17 29.90
N GLY A 6 60.25 20.25 28.64
CA GLY A 6 60.81 21.21 27.74
C GLY A 6 61.33 20.50 26.48
N LYS A 7 61.12 21.12 25.35
CA LYS A 7 61.95 21.30 24.14
C LYS A 7 62.95 20.23 23.65
N SER A 8 62.85 19.94 22.31
CA SER A 8 63.90 20.38 21.28
C SER A 8 63.48 19.80 19.90
N VAL A 9 63.32 20.50 18.93
CA VAL A 9 63.89 21.16 17.74
C VAL A 9 65.20 20.55 17.26
N SER A 10 65.21 20.09 16.00
CA SER A 10 66.32 20.26 15.00
C SER A 10 65.84 19.60 13.69
N MET A 11 65.63 20.36 12.67
CA MET A 11 66.49 20.91 11.62
C MET A 11 66.80 19.93 10.47
N LEU A 12 66.30 20.33 9.30
CA LEU A 12 66.70 19.98 7.94
C LEU A 12 68.24 20.20 7.68
N PRO A 13 68.80 19.61 6.62
CA PRO A 13 69.10 20.46 5.48
C PRO A 13 68.93 19.85 4.08
N GLN A 14 68.58 20.69 3.15
CA GLN A 14 68.93 20.66 1.74
C GLN A 14 70.25 21.48 1.57
N PRO A 15 70.88 21.69 0.38
CA PRO A 15 70.85 21.01 -0.94
C PRO A 15 72.29 20.82 -1.51
N ARG A 16 72.50 20.35 -2.76
CA ARG A 16 73.47 20.89 -3.72
C ARG A 16 73.37 20.25 -5.11
N ALA A 17 73.46 21.12 -6.06
CA ALA A 17 73.37 20.96 -7.49
C ALA A 17 74.70 20.66 -8.18
N ALA A 18 74.59 20.43 -9.49
CA ALA A 18 75.58 20.53 -10.60
C ALA A 18 76.32 19.22 -10.92
N THR A 19 76.59 18.77 -12.17
CA THR A 19 76.84 19.48 -13.43
C THR A 19 76.91 18.45 -14.58
N ILE A 20 76.33 18.78 -15.72
CA ILE A 20 76.62 18.55 -17.14
C ILE A 20 77.73 17.54 -17.52
N ALA A 21 77.46 16.64 -18.48
CA ALA A 21 78.23 16.41 -19.72
C ALA A 21 77.58 15.38 -20.64
N SER A 22 77.13 15.81 -21.77
CA SER A 22 77.29 15.48 -23.19
C SER A 22 77.48 14.05 -23.70
N MET A 23 76.64 13.75 -24.71
CA MET A 23 76.85 12.97 -25.94
C MET A 23 77.11 11.46 -25.87
N LEU A 24 76.17 10.71 -26.47
CA LEU A 24 76.43 9.96 -27.72
C LEU A 24 75.11 9.31 -28.25
N LEU A 25 74.87 9.50 -29.51
CA LEU A 25 73.76 8.86 -30.31
C LEU A 25 74.04 7.34 -30.34
N CYS A 26 72.94 6.58 -30.06
CA CYS A 26 72.75 5.25 -30.56
C CYS A 26 71.28 5.08 -30.96
N TRP A 27 70.98 4.92 -32.24
CA TRP A 27 69.72 4.50 -32.79
C TRP A 27 69.43 3.10 -32.26
N SER A 28 68.40 2.97 -31.46
CA SER A 28 67.75 1.71 -31.11
C SER A 28 66.27 1.83 -31.44
N SER A 29 65.85 0.99 -32.36
CA SER A 29 64.48 0.78 -32.80
C SER A 29 63.51 0.70 -31.65
N MET A 30 62.64 1.71 -31.50
CA MET A 30 61.50 1.65 -30.61
C MET A 30 60.50 0.63 -31.15
N LEU A 31 60.44 -0.56 -30.53
CA LEU A 31 59.22 -1.35 -30.51
C LEU A 31 58.18 -0.58 -29.67
N ALA A 32 57.15 -0.07 -30.30
CA ALA A 32 55.97 0.43 -29.63
C ALA A 32 55.36 -0.71 -28.80
N PRO A 33 55.00 -0.47 -27.52
CA PRO A 33 54.21 -1.47 -26.80
C PRO A 33 52.87 -1.62 -27.51
N SER A 34 52.56 -2.83 -27.98
CA SER A 34 51.22 -3.20 -28.43
C SER A 34 50.20 -2.80 -27.36
N PRO A 35 49.06 -2.22 -27.71
CA PRO A 35 47.98 -2.00 -26.75
C PRO A 35 47.62 -3.37 -26.18
N SER A 36 47.83 -3.54 -24.88
CA SER A 36 47.36 -4.69 -24.14
C SER A 36 45.85 -4.81 -24.44
N ALA A 37 45.49 -5.83 -25.18
CA ALA A 37 44.10 -6.21 -25.37
C ALA A 37 43.54 -6.39 -23.95
N LYS A 38 42.67 -5.50 -23.53
CA LYS A 38 41.80 -5.78 -22.39
C LYS A 38 41.12 -7.10 -22.73
N ALA A 39 41.43 -8.11 -21.95
CA ALA A 39 40.69 -9.36 -21.98
C ALA A 39 39.20 -8.97 -21.95
N ASP A 40 38.50 -9.37 -22.96
CA ASP A 40 37.06 -9.26 -23.04
C ASP A 40 36.56 -10.06 -21.82
N GLU A 41 36.22 -9.37 -20.73
CA GLU A 41 35.63 -10.01 -19.57
C GLU A 41 34.32 -10.61 -20.08
N ALA A 42 34.32 -11.92 -20.24
CA ALA A 42 33.14 -12.66 -20.65
C ALA A 42 31.98 -12.21 -19.76
N GLN A 43 30.93 -11.64 -20.38
CA GLN A 43 29.78 -11.17 -19.64
C GLN A 43 29.25 -12.34 -18.79
N PRO A 44 28.98 -12.14 -17.49
CA PRO A 44 28.49 -13.20 -16.65
C PRO A 44 27.19 -13.76 -17.22
N SER A 45 27.08 -15.08 -17.26
CA SER A 45 25.86 -15.75 -17.74
C SER A 45 24.68 -15.43 -16.83
N ALA A 46 23.46 -15.35 -17.41
CA ALA A 46 22.26 -15.07 -16.64
C ALA A 46 21.88 -16.24 -15.73
N LEU A 47 21.61 -15.96 -14.46
CA LEU A 47 21.00 -16.89 -13.52
C LEU A 47 19.49 -16.94 -13.82
N LYS A 48 19.05 -18.05 -14.38
CA LYS A 48 17.60 -18.29 -14.57
C LYS A 48 16.98 -18.65 -13.23
N THR A 49 16.01 -17.85 -12.79
CA THR A 49 15.26 -18.09 -11.57
C THR A 49 13.80 -18.37 -11.90
N LYS A 50 13.18 -19.26 -11.11
CA LYS A 50 11.75 -19.56 -11.17
C LYS A 50 11.08 -19.09 -9.90
N LEU A 51 9.92 -18.45 -10.02
CA LEU A 51 9.05 -18.12 -8.90
C LEU A 51 8.41 -19.41 -8.38
N VAL A 52 8.58 -19.71 -7.09
CA VAL A 52 8.13 -20.94 -6.46
C VAL A 52 6.94 -20.73 -5.56
N SER A 53 7.00 -19.66 -4.76
CA SER A 53 5.92 -19.32 -3.84
C SER A 53 5.78 -17.82 -3.64
N VAL A 54 4.54 -17.41 -3.35
CA VAL A 54 4.20 -16.02 -3.01
C VAL A 54 3.21 -16.00 -1.85
N SER A 55 3.51 -15.22 -0.81
CA SER A 55 2.54 -14.90 0.24
C SER A 55 1.95 -13.52 -0.02
N LEU A 56 0.64 -13.44 -0.28
CA LEU A 56 -0.06 -12.22 -0.68
C LEU A 56 -0.73 -11.58 0.52
N PHE A 57 -0.44 -10.30 0.72
CA PHE A 57 -1.09 -9.45 1.72
C PHE A 57 -2.17 -8.58 1.05
N LYS A 58 -3.19 -8.16 1.81
CA LYS A 58 -4.29 -7.34 1.29
C LYS A 58 -3.90 -5.89 0.98
N ASN A 59 -2.72 -5.47 1.39
CA ASN A 59 -2.21 -4.10 1.22
C ASN A 59 -1.33 -3.91 -0.02
N GLY A 60 -1.42 -4.79 -1.01
CA GLY A 60 -0.65 -4.67 -2.25
C GLY A 60 0.78 -5.21 -2.18
N LEU A 61 1.11 -5.95 -1.12
CA LEU A 61 2.42 -6.54 -0.92
C LEU A 61 2.39 -8.05 -1.16
N GLY A 62 3.46 -8.57 -1.76
CA GLY A 62 3.71 -10.00 -1.91
C GLY A 62 5.11 -10.36 -1.40
N PHE A 63 5.21 -11.34 -0.51
CA PHE A 63 6.49 -11.94 -0.16
C PHE A 63 6.79 -13.07 -1.13
N VAL A 64 7.80 -12.84 -1.97
CA VAL A 64 8.16 -13.67 -3.12
C VAL A 64 9.34 -14.56 -2.76
N THR A 65 9.27 -15.84 -3.16
CA THR A 65 10.39 -16.77 -3.09
C THR A 65 10.69 -17.30 -4.50
N ARG A 66 11.91 -17.10 -4.95
CA ARG A 66 12.43 -17.61 -6.23
C ARG A 66 13.56 -18.57 -5.99
N GLU A 67 13.71 -19.54 -6.89
CA GLU A 67 14.79 -20.50 -6.88
C GLU A 67 15.51 -20.49 -8.23
N GLY A 68 16.81 -20.66 -8.20
CA GLY A 68 17.65 -20.81 -9.38
C GLY A 68 18.77 -21.82 -9.13
N GLU A 69 19.26 -22.40 -10.20
CA GLU A 69 20.41 -23.31 -10.12
C GLU A 69 21.71 -22.56 -10.43
N LEU A 70 22.69 -22.69 -9.55
CA LEU A 70 24.04 -22.19 -9.72
C LEU A 70 24.83 -23.26 -10.50
N PRO A 71 25.22 -23.00 -11.75
CA PRO A 71 25.98 -23.96 -12.54
C PRO A 71 27.39 -24.18 -11.95
N LYS A 72 27.88 -25.41 -12.00
CA LYS A 72 29.25 -25.72 -11.60
C LYS A 72 30.26 -24.98 -12.48
N GLY A 73 31.30 -24.46 -11.85
CA GLY A 73 32.40 -23.77 -12.55
C GLY A 73 32.18 -22.29 -12.80
N GLN A 74 30.99 -21.74 -12.48
CA GLN A 74 30.73 -20.31 -12.64
C GLN A 74 30.91 -19.57 -11.32
N SER A 75 31.77 -18.55 -11.35
CA SER A 75 32.07 -17.71 -10.19
C SER A 75 31.16 -16.49 -10.07
N SER A 76 30.54 -16.07 -11.19
CA SER A 76 29.72 -14.87 -11.26
C SER A 76 28.55 -15.07 -12.21
N LEU A 77 27.35 -14.67 -11.79
CA LEU A 77 26.10 -14.79 -12.54
C LEU A 77 25.32 -13.48 -12.47
N LEU A 78 24.62 -13.16 -13.53
CA LEU A 78 23.73 -12.02 -13.59
C LEU A 78 22.32 -12.47 -13.16
N ILE A 79 21.77 -11.89 -12.10
CA ILE A 79 20.38 -12.08 -11.72
C ILE A 79 19.53 -11.20 -12.63
N GLU A 80 18.48 -11.80 -13.22
CA GLU A 80 17.48 -11.05 -14.01
C GLU A 80 16.87 -9.91 -13.20
N THR A 81 16.36 -8.90 -13.88
CA THR A 81 15.71 -7.74 -13.23
C THR A 81 14.55 -8.22 -12.36
N LEU A 82 14.66 -8.00 -11.07
CA LEU A 82 13.61 -8.31 -10.10
C LEU A 82 12.71 -7.09 -9.86
N PRO A 83 11.45 -7.29 -9.47
CA PRO A 83 10.65 -6.23 -8.87
C PRO A 83 11.40 -5.59 -7.70
N ALA A 84 11.27 -4.26 -7.53
CA ALA A 84 11.98 -3.54 -6.48
C ALA A 84 11.58 -4.04 -5.09
N PRO A 85 12.50 -4.63 -4.30
CA PRO A 85 12.20 -5.13 -2.97
C PRO A 85 12.01 -4.00 -1.96
N ALA A 86 11.21 -4.25 -0.95
CA ALA A 86 11.13 -3.41 0.24
C ALA A 86 12.41 -3.54 1.08
N HIS A 87 12.84 -2.44 1.70
CA HIS A 87 14.08 -2.38 2.47
C HIS A 87 14.11 -3.42 3.60
N GLY A 88 15.26 -4.10 3.70
CA GLY A 88 15.51 -5.13 4.72
C GLY A 88 14.83 -6.48 4.45
N THR A 89 14.16 -6.66 3.32
CA THR A 89 13.48 -7.92 2.98
C THR A 89 14.16 -8.71 1.87
N PHE A 90 15.17 -8.15 1.21
CA PHE A 90 15.91 -8.81 0.14
C PHE A 90 16.98 -9.75 0.69
N TRP A 91 16.79 -11.04 0.48
CA TRP A 91 17.70 -12.09 0.94
C TRP A 91 18.08 -13.02 -0.20
N VAL A 92 19.36 -13.34 -0.31
CA VAL A 92 19.89 -14.29 -1.28
C VAL A 92 20.79 -15.27 -0.52
N TYR A 93 20.48 -16.54 -0.63
CA TYR A 93 21.25 -17.59 0.07
C TYR A 93 21.24 -18.90 -0.72
N SER A 94 22.14 -19.79 -0.38
CA SER A 94 22.20 -21.16 -0.93
C SER A 94 21.63 -22.15 0.07
N GLU A 95 20.81 -23.11 -0.37
CA GLU A 95 20.25 -24.14 0.49
C GLU A 95 21.25 -25.18 0.97
N ASN A 96 22.38 -25.31 0.29
CA ASN A 96 23.44 -26.24 0.66
C ASN A 96 24.79 -25.53 0.71
N ASP A 97 25.68 -25.96 1.61
CA ASP A 97 27.00 -25.38 1.82
C ASP A 97 27.94 -25.54 0.62
N ALA A 98 27.57 -26.35 -0.38
CA ALA A 98 28.40 -26.64 -1.54
C ALA A 98 28.57 -25.41 -2.47
N ALA A 99 27.58 -24.50 -2.52
CA ALA A 99 27.61 -23.31 -3.36
C ALA A 99 27.23 -22.08 -2.55
N THR A 100 28.12 -21.66 -1.67
CA THR A 100 27.87 -20.50 -0.81
C THR A 100 27.84 -19.22 -1.64
N VAL A 101 26.79 -18.40 -1.48
CA VAL A 101 26.75 -17.05 -2.00
C VAL A 101 27.78 -16.21 -1.25
N LYS A 102 28.75 -15.63 -1.98
CA LYS A 102 29.79 -14.77 -1.41
C LYS A 102 29.25 -13.36 -1.19
N ASP A 103 28.72 -12.78 -2.25
CA ASP A 103 28.15 -11.44 -2.26
C ASP A 103 27.19 -11.28 -3.45
N VAL A 104 26.36 -10.22 -3.38
CA VAL A 104 25.53 -9.75 -4.48
C VAL A 104 25.82 -8.27 -4.68
N VAL A 105 26.17 -7.88 -5.89
CA VAL A 105 26.52 -6.50 -6.24
C VAL A 105 25.48 -5.92 -7.19
N ALA A 106 24.84 -4.83 -6.80
CA ALA A 106 23.95 -4.06 -7.65
C ALA A 106 24.75 -3.06 -8.49
N PHE A 107 24.42 -2.93 -9.77
CA PHE A 107 25.04 -1.96 -10.67
C PHE A 107 24.05 -1.48 -11.73
N GLU A 108 24.26 -0.27 -12.22
CA GLU A 108 23.42 0.29 -13.27
C GLU A 108 23.75 -0.30 -14.63
N THR A 109 22.72 -0.69 -15.36
CA THR A 109 22.79 -1.10 -16.76
C THR A 109 21.88 -0.22 -17.61
N GLN A 110 22.19 -0.14 -18.91
CA GLN A 110 21.33 0.53 -19.87
C GLN A 110 20.77 -0.51 -20.83
N THR A 111 19.45 -0.62 -20.85
CA THR A 111 18.73 -1.41 -21.84
C THR A 111 18.22 -0.48 -22.96
N VAL A 112 18.30 -0.92 -24.19
CA VAL A 112 17.75 -0.20 -25.34
C VAL A 112 16.45 -0.89 -25.74
N GLU A 113 15.37 -0.13 -25.66
CA GLU A 113 14.04 -0.59 -26.06
C GLU A 113 13.60 0.15 -27.32
N ARG A 114 13.11 -0.58 -28.32
CA ARG A 114 12.51 0.01 -29.52
C ARG A 114 11.03 0.22 -29.28
N VAL A 115 10.60 1.48 -29.33
CA VAL A 115 9.20 1.87 -29.16
C VAL A 115 8.72 2.65 -30.38
N GLU A 116 7.43 2.60 -30.66
CA GLU A 116 6.86 3.41 -31.74
C GLU A 116 6.84 4.90 -31.37
N ALA A 117 7.14 5.76 -32.33
CA ALA A 117 7.06 7.19 -32.19
C ALA A 117 5.59 7.64 -32.19
N ILE A 118 5.15 8.25 -31.11
CA ILE A 118 3.77 8.72 -30.91
C ILE A 118 3.58 10.22 -31.02
N SER A 119 4.66 10.96 -31.28
CA SER A 119 4.66 12.42 -31.42
C SER A 119 5.52 12.90 -32.58
N VAL A 120 5.26 14.12 -33.09
CA VAL A 120 6.09 14.73 -34.12
C VAL A 120 7.55 14.84 -33.67
N ALA A 121 7.80 15.13 -32.41
CA ALA A 121 9.12 15.20 -31.82
C ALA A 121 9.86 13.84 -31.93
N GLU A 122 9.20 12.76 -31.55
CA GLU A 122 9.75 11.40 -31.63
C GLU A 122 9.94 10.96 -33.08
N MET A 123 9.05 11.38 -34.00
CA MET A 123 9.23 11.14 -35.44
C MET A 123 10.46 11.88 -36.00
N ILE A 124 10.73 13.09 -35.53
CA ILE A 124 11.95 13.84 -35.88
C ILE A 124 13.18 13.08 -35.38
N GLU A 125 13.15 12.60 -34.12
CA GLU A 125 14.25 11.84 -33.52
C GLU A 125 14.51 10.54 -34.27
N ALA A 126 13.47 9.81 -34.64
CA ALA A 126 13.57 8.56 -35.42
C ALA A 126 14.25 8.75 -36.80
N ASN A 127 14.11 9.95 -37.37
CA ASN A 127 14.55 10.24 -38.73
C ASN A 127 15.80 11.14 -38.79
N VAL A 128 16.57 11.24 -37.70
CA VAL A 128 17.87 11.92 -37.74
C VAL A 128 18.77 11.31 -38.79
N GLY A 129 19.38 12.15 -39.62
CA GLY A 129 20.22 11.77 -40.73
C GLY A 129 19.46 11.61 -42.06
N GLN A 130 18.13 11.64 -42.07
CA GLN A 130 17.32 11.58 -43.32
C GLN A 130 16.99 12.98 -43.86
N THR A 131 16.79 13.08 -45.17
CA THR A 131 16.23 14.26 -45.83
C THR A 131 14.72 14.15 -45.83
N VAL A 132 14.05 15.19 -45.36
CA VAL A 132 12.60 15.22 -45.14
C VAL A 132 12.04 16.59 -45.55
N ASP A 133 10.78 16.63 -45.91
CA ASP A 133 10.03 17.88 -46.03
C ASP A 133 9.40 18.20 -44.69
N VAL A 134 9.81 19.31 -44.10
CA VAL A 134 9.35 19.81 -42.81
C VAL A 134 8.41 20.98 -43.05
N ARG A 135 7.15 20.84 -42.65
CA ARG A 135 6.18 21.92 -42.67
C ARG A 135 6.17 22.63 -41.33
N LEU A 136 6.41 23.93 -41.36
CA LEU A 136 6.47 24.78 -40.19
C LEU A 136 5.11 25.40 -39.85
N SER A 137 4.99 25.96 -38.66
CA SER A 137 3.78 26.61 -38.16
C SER A 137 3.31 27.82 -38.99
N ASP A 138 4.21 28.50 -39.70
CA ASP A 138 3.95 29.56 -40.67
C ASP A 138 3.48 29.08 -42.04
N LYS A 139 3.29 27.77 -42.22
CA LYS A 139 2.92 27.01 -43.43
C LYS A 139 4.05 26.95 -44.47
N GLU A 140 5.23 27.40 -44.21
CA GLU A 140 6.40 27.18 -45.04
C GLU A 140 6.81 25.71 -45.00
N THR A 141 7.18 25.16 -46.16
CA THR A 141 7.71 23.79 -46.24
C THR A 141 9.17 23.87 -46.64
N VAL A 142 10.03 23.35 -45.80
CA VAL A 142 11.47 23.32 -46.03
C VAL A 142 11.96 21.90 -46.24
N ARG A 143 12.61 21.65 -47.38
CA ARG A 143 13.31 20.39 -47.58
C ARG A 143 14.68 20.47 -46.96
N ALA A 144 14.92 19.63 -45.93
CA ALA A 144 16.16 19.66 -45.21
C ALA A 144 16.53 18.29 -44.64
N LYS A 145 17.82 18.07 -44.41
CA LYS A 145 18.32 16.90 -43.67
C LYS A 145 18.26 17.22 -42.19
N ILE A 146 17.65 16.34 -41.41
CA ILE A 146 17.70 16.42 -39.94
C ILE A 146 19.14 16.08 -39.52
N SER A 147 19.90 17.07 -39.10
CA SER A 147 21.31 16.90 -38.71
C SER A 147 21.43 16.32 -37.31
N SER A 148 20.71 16.90 -36.35
CA SER A 148 20.65 16.39 -34.98
C SER A 148 19.43 16.95 -34.25
N VAL A 149 19.05 16.28 -33.18
CA VAL A 149 18.06 16.75 -32.21
C VAL A 149 18.78 16.95 -30.90
N ALA A 150 18.81 18.19 -30.40
CA ALA A 150 19.26 18.48 -29.06
C ALA A 150 18.04 18.46 -28.12
N ALA A 151 17.80 17.32 -27.52
CA ALA A 151 16.86 17.25 -26.39
C ALA A 151 17.47 17.96 -25.18
N ASN A 152 16.63 18.58 -24.39
CA ASN A 152 17.05 19.17 -23.12
C ASN A 152 17.88 18.13 -22.36
N ARG A 153 19.05 18.52 -21.89
CA ARG A 153 19.69 17.75 -20.83
C ARG A 153 18.66 17.69 -19.72
N ALA A 154 18.04 16.52 -19.54
CA ALA A 154 17.31 16.29 -18.32
C ALA A 154 18.25 16.76 -17.21
N ALA A 155 17.84 17.78 -16.46
CA ALA A 155 18.58 18.16 -15.28
C ALA A 155 18.82 16.85 -14.56
N GLU A 156 20.09 16.50 -14.31
CA GLU A 156 20.38 15.41 -13.39
C GLU A 156 19.47 15.67 -12.21
N PRO A 157 18.70 14.68 -11.71
CA PRO A 157 17.77 14.94 -10.64
C PRO A 157 18.59 15.59 -9.53
N SER A 158 18.53 16.92 -9.51
CA SER A 158 19.13 17.72 -8.45
C SER A 158 18.45 17.18 -7.22
N ALA A 159 19.23 16.83 -6.22
CA ALA A 159 18.78 16.32 -4.95
C ALA A 159 17.48 17.07 -4.60
N LEU A 160 16.36 16.32 -4.55
CA LEU A 160 15.03 16.84 -4.30
C LEU A 160 15.11 17.82 -3.14
N GLY A 161 14.88 19.10 -3.41
CA GLY A 161 14.73 20.10 -2.38
C GLY A 161 13.50 19.79 -1.55
N PRO A 162 13.41 20.26 -0.29
CA PRO A 162 12.30 19.98 0.60
C PRO A 162 10.92 20.48 0.13
N ASN A 163 10.83 21.07 -1.06
CA ASN A 163 9.61 21.65 -1.64
C ASN A 163 9.09 20.96 -2.90
N ASP A 164 9.65 19.83 -3.31
CA ASP A 164 9.03 19.02 -4.37
C ASP A 164 7.78 18.35 -3.82
N SER A 165 6.68 19.09 -3.95
CA SER A 165 5.33 18.65 -3.62
C SER A 165 5.03 17.34 -4.34
N PRO A 166 4.53 16.30 -3.64
CA PRO A 166 4.05 15.07 -4.26
C PRO A 166 2.82 15.28 -5.15
N TYR A 167 2.28 16.48 -5.21
CA TYR A 167 1.23 16.92 -6.13
C TYR A 167 1.76 17.43 -7.48
N GLY A 168 2.85 16.90 -7.98
CA GLY A 168 3.35 17.11 -9.34
C GLY A 168 2.39 16.68 -10.47
N LEU A 169 1.08 16.66 -10.21
CA LEU A 169 0.03 16.44 -11.22
C LEU A 169 -0.30 17.70 -12.04
N TYR A 170 0.27 18.86 -11.70
CA TYR A 170 0.08 20.12 -12.44
C TYR A 170 1.35 20.96 -12.59
N GLY A 171 2.52 20.37 -12.43
CA GLY A 171 3.69 20.93 -13.08
C GLY A 171 3.48 20.69 -14.58
N SER A 172 3.08 21.69 -15.32
CA SER A 172 3.27 21.69 -16.76
C SER A 172 4.69 21.19 -17.00
N PRO A 173 4.95 20.18 -17.83
CA PRO A 173 6.31 19.87 -18.21
C PRO A 173 6.86 21.20 -18.68
N THR A 174 7.84 21.74 -17.97
CA THR A 174 8.60 22.90 -18.42
C THR A 174 9.01 22.49 -19.81
N GLU A 175 8.46 23.14 -20.83
CA GLU A 175 8.69 22.78 -22.22
C GLU A 175 10.19 22.76 -22.39
N ALA A 176 10.72 21.54 -22.38
CA ALA A 176 12.12 21.32 -22.57
C ALA A 176 12.40 21.84 -23.97
N ALA A 177 13.06 23.00 -24.06
CA ALA A 177 13.39 23.64 -25.30
C ALA A 177 14.28 22.67 -26.10
N SER A 178 13.68 21.88 -26.97
CA SER A 178 14.39 20.93 -27.80
C SER A 178 14.61 21.56 -29.15
N LEU A 179 15.86 21.59 -29.56
CA LEU A 179 16.28 22.18 -30.83
C LEU A 179 16.43 21.09 -31.87
N VAL A 180 15.84 21.32 -33.04
CA VAL A 180 16.09 20.53 -34.24
C VAL A 180 17.06 21.31 -35.12
N LEU A 181 18.17 20.70 -35.49
CA LEU A 181 19.11 21.25 -36.45
C LEU A 181 18.79 20.70 -37.85
N LEU A 182 18.32 21.60 -38.73
CA LEU A 182 18.03 21.27 -40.13
C LEU A 182 19.16 21.79 -41.00
N GLN A 183 19.61 21.00 -41.97
CA GLN A 183 20.63 21.33 -42.91
C GLN A 183 20.06 21.37 -44.33
N ALA A 184 20.02 22.59 -44.93
CA ALA A 184 19.53 22.82 -46.27
C ALA A 184 20.46 23.77 -47.00
N SER A 185 20.82 23.48 -48.27
CA SER A 185 21.62 24.34 -49.12
C SER A 185 22.90 24.90 -48.49
N GLY A 186 23.60 24.05 -47.70
CA GLY A 186 24.83 24.46 -47.01
C GLY A 186 24.64 25.32 -45.74
N ARG A 187 23.40 25.60 -45.34
CA ARG A 187 23.06 26.31 -44.10
C ARG A 187 22.51 25.37 -43.08
N THR A 188 22.85 25.61 -41.80
CA THR A 188 22.25 24.90 -40.68
C THR A 188 21.31 25.85 -39.96
N THR A 189 20.05 25.49 -39.86
CA THR A 189 19.00 26.24 -39.16
C THR A 189 18.61 25.47 -37.87
N ALA A 190 18.61 26.17 -36.75
CA ALA A 190 18.11 25.67 -35.48
C ALA A 190 16.66 26.09 -35.29
N LEU A 191 15.77 25.16 -35.07
CA LEU A 191 14.35 25.38 -34.86
C LEU A 191 13.93 24.73 -33.54
N ASN A 192 12.94 25.33 -32.87
CA ASN A 192 12.21 24.63 -31.83
C ASN A 192 11.33 23.56 -32.50
N TRP A 193 11.36 22.31 -32.03
CA TRP A 193 10.55 21.26 -32.64
C TRP A 193 9.04 21.54 -32.61
N ASN A 194 8.53 22.35 -31.65
CA ASN A 194 7.13 22.79 -31.61
C ASN A 194 6.75 23.63 -32.84
N ALA A 195 7.73 24.17 -33.58
CA ALA A 195 7.48 24.86 -34.84
C ALA A 195 7.21 23.89 -36.00
N VAL A 196 7.46 22.58 -35.83
CA VAL A 196 7.23 21.57 -36.84
C VAL A 196 5.82 20.99 -36.71
N GLN A 197 4.98 21.22 -37.71
CA GLN A 197 3.62 20.68 -37.76
C GLN A 197 3.50 19.36 -38.48
N GLN A 198 4.31 19.14 -39.49
CA GLN A 198 4.26 17.93 -40.32
C GLN A 198 5.65 17.54 -40.79
N LEU A 199 5.90 16.24 -40.84
CA LEU A 199 7.11 15.64 -41.38
C LEU A 199 6.72 14.70 -42.52
N SER A 200 7.35 14.82 -43.67
CA SER A 200 7.11 13.97 -44.82
C SER A 200 8.44 13.43 -45.38
N GLY A 201 8.50 12.15 -45.65
CA GLY A 201 9.68 11.52 -46.24
C GLY A 201 9.84 11.90 -47.72
N THR A 202 11.05 12.25 -48.14
CA THR A 202 11.36 12.57 -49.53
C THR A 202 12.05 11.43 -50.25
N ASP A 203 12.93 10.69 -49.59
CA ASP A 203 13.80 9.66 -50.15
C ASP A 203 13.37 8.24 -49.73
N GLY A 204 12.18 8.10 -49.11
CA GLY A 204 11.63 6.85 -48.62
C GLY A 204 10.66 7.03 -47.45
N PRO A 205 10.11 5.92 -46.91
CA PRO A 205 9.22 5.98 -45.80
C PRO A 205 9.94 6.47 -44.53
N LEU A 206 9.26 7.25 -43.72
CA LEU A 206 9.76 7.69 -42.41
C LEU A 206 9.91 6.46 -41.49
N LYS A 207 10.96 6.47 -40.68
CA LYS A 207 11.09 5.54 -39.56
C LYS A 207 10.08 5.92 -38.50
N THR A 208 9.32 4.94 -38.01
CA THR A 208 8.28 5.15 -36.99
C THR A 208 8.71 4.66 -35.61
N THR A 209 9.91 4.13 -35.48
CA THR A 209 10.42 3.62 -34.19
C THR A 209 11.64 4.39 -33.71
N ILE A 210 11.70 4.62 -32.40
CA ILE A 210 12.84 5.24 -31.70
C ILE A 210 13.48 4.24 -30.74
N GLU A 211 14.77 4.43 -30.47
CA GLU A 211 15.49 3.68 -29.45
C GLU A 211 15.52 4.47 -28.15
N ARG A 212 14.79 3.99 -27.15
CA ARG A 212 14.83 4.56 -25.80
C ARG A 212 15.81 3.80 -24.94
N ARG A 213 16.76 4.53 -24.36
CA ARG A 213 17.67 3.99 -23.36
C ARG A 213 17.02 4.05 -22.00
N LYS A 214 16.76 2.88 -21.42
CA LYS A 214 16.19 2.73 -20.09
C LYS A 214 17.29 2.29 -19.14
N ARG A 215 17.54 3.08 -18.09
CA ARG A 215 18.44 2.65 -17.03
C ARG A 215 17.72 1.58 -16.20
N ALA A 216 18.40 0.50 -15.92
CA ALA A 216 17.94 -0.59 -15.07
C ALA A 216 19.01 -0.90 -14.03
N VAL A 217 18.61 -1.43 -12.89
CA VAL A 217 19.53 -2.00 -11.91
C VAL A 217 19.62 -3.49 -12.18
N SER A 218 20.82 -3.99 -12.37
CA SER A 218 21.12 -5.42 -12.50
C SER A 218 21.90 -5.88 -11.28
N LEU A 219 21.73 -7.13 -10.92
CA LEU A 219 22.38 -7.74 -9.77
C LEU A 219 23.37 -8.81 -10.25
N ARG A 220 24.59 -8.75 -9.76
CA ARG A 220 25.59 -9.78 -10.00
C ARG A 220 25.80 -10.60 -8.73
N LEU A 221 25.50 -11.88 -8.80
CA LEU A 221 25.76 -12.83 -7.74
C LEU A 221 27.15 -13.44 -7.91
N ASN A 222 27.97 -13.40 -6.87
CA ASN A 222 29.27 -14.04 -6.83
C ASN A 222 29.23 -15.26 -5.91
N ALA A 223 29.73 -16.39 -6.39
CA ALA A 223 29.82 -17.64 -5.62
C ALA A 223 31.17 -17.75 -4.90
N ALA A 224 31.15 -18.16 -3.64
CA ALA A 224 32.38 -18.41 -2.87
C ALA A 224 33.09 -19.71 -3.31
N ASN A 225 32.31 -20.72 -3.73
CA ASN A 225 32.83 -21.99 -4.21
C ASN A 225 32.23 -22.34 -5.58
N PRO A 226 32.82 -21.87 -6.69
CA PRO A 226 32.29 -22.10 -8.03
C PRO A 226 32.23 -23.59 -8.42
N GLY A 227 33.07 -24.44 -7.82
CA GLY A 227 33.11 -25.87 -8.14
C GLY A 227 31.93 -26.68 -7.64
N GLY A 228 31.22 -26.20 -6.61
CA GLY A 228 30.16 -26.93 -5.92
C GLY A 228 28.86 -27.06 -6.69
N GLY A 229 28.43 -26.00 -7.37
CA GLY A 229 27.06 -25.87 -7.88
C GLY A 229 26.02 -25.91 -6.76
N GLY A 230 24.77 -25.60 -7.05
CA GLY A 230 23.72 -25.72 -6.04
C GLY A 230 22.52 -24.85 -6.30
N ARG A 231 21.53 -24.95 -5.40
CA ARG A 231 20.31 -24.16 -5.47
C ARG A 231 20.50 -22.82 -4.74
N VAL A 232 20.14 -21.74 -5.40
CA VAL A 232 20.09 -20.40 -4.84
C VAL A 232 18.64 -20.01 -4.63
N VAL A 233 18.33 -19.48 -3.46
CA VAL A 233 17.04 -18.95 -3.09
C VAL A 233 17.11 -17.45 -2.98
N ILE A 234 16.16 -16.75 -3.58
CA ILE A 234 16.01 -15.30 -3.52
C ILE A 234 14.64 -15.01 -2.92
N GLN A 235 14.63 -14.28 -1.80
CA GLN A 235 13.41 -13.88 -1.12
C GLN A 235 13.34 -12.37 -0.97
N TYR A 236 12.15 -11.82 -1.21
CA TYR A 236 11.92 -10.38 -1.03
C TYR A 236 10.44 -10.06 -0.92
N LEU A 237 10.13 -8.92 -0.31
CA LEU A 237 8.81 -8.34 -0.29
C LEU A 237 8.72 -7.30 -1.41
N ALA A 238 7.73 -7.41 -2.29
CA ALA A 238 7.51 -6.49 -3.40
C ALA A 238 6.07 -5.96 -3.42
N LYS A 239 5.91 -4.77 -4.03
CA LYS A 239 4.59 -4.15 -4.29
C LYS A 239 4.10 -4.54 -5.67
N GLY A 240 2.76 -4.54 -5.85
CA GLY A 240 2.11 -4.75 -7.13
C GLY A 240 1.41 -6.10 -7.26
N ILE A 241 1.29 -6.86 -6.16
CA ILE A 241 0.47 -8.05 -6.12
C ILE A 241 -0.36 -8.06 -4.83
N THR A 242 -1.63 -8.42 -4.92
CA THR A 242 -2.55 -8.42 -3.78
C THR A 242 -3.65 -9.44 -3.95
N TRP A 243 -4.41 -9.65 -2.89
CA TRP A 243 -5.64 -10.40 -2.96
C TRP A 243 -6.79 -9.67 -2.26
N ALA A 244 -8.00 -9.85 -2.78
CA ALA A 244 -9.22 -9.27 -2.26
C ALA A 244 -10.22 -10.38 -1.95
N PRO A 245 -10.61 -10.58 -0.67
CA PRO A 245 -11.66 -11.53 -0.32
C PRO A 245 -13.04 -10.97 -0.63
N SER A 246 -14.01 -11.87 -0.88
CA SER A 246 -15.44 -11.56 -0.94
C SER A 246 -16.25 -12.74 -0.41
N CYS A 247 -17.36 -12.46 0.29
CA CYS A 247 -18.23 -13.47 0.84
C CYS A 247 -19.64 -13.38 0.23
N ALA A 248 -20.26 -14.53 0.03
CA ALA A 248 -21.70 -14.64 -0.23
C ALA A 248 -22.35 -15.38 0.94
N ILE A 249 -23.43 -14.83 1.48
CA ILE A 249 -24.19 -15.39 2.59
C ILE A 249 -25.58 -15.71 2.10
N GLU A 250 -25.91 -17.00 1.96
CA GLU A 250 -27.21 -17.50 1.54
C GLU A 250 -28.03 -17.92 2.76
N ILE A 251 -29.20 -17.32 2.96
CA ILE A 251 -30.08 -17.56 4.13
C ILE A 251 -31.43 -18.18 3.74
N SER A 252 -31.43 -19.13 2.81
CA SER A 252 -32.64 -19.83 2.40
C SER A 252 -33.19 -20.80 3.45
N ASP A 253 -32.34 -21.33 4.34
CA ASP A 253 -32.73 -22.14 5.49
C ASP A 253 -33.05 -21.24 6.69
N ALA A 254 -34.02 -21.61 7.53
CA ALA A 254 -34.46 -20.79 8.67
C ALA A 254 -33.45 -20.70 9.83
N LYS A 255 -32.46 -21.61 9.89
CA LYS A 255 -31.51 -21.73 11.00
C LYS A 255 -30.05 -21.76 10.56
N LYS A 256 -29.79 -22.03 9.29
CA LYS A 256 -28.44 -22.15 8.74
C LYS A 256 -28.26 -21.21 7.58
N ALA A 257 -27.15 -20.50 7.59
CA ALA A 257 -26.66 -19.69 6.49
C ALA A 257 -25.52 -20.44 5.82
N ARG A 258 -25.49 -20.44 4.49
CA ARG A 258 -24.34 -20.91 3.71
C ARG A 258 -23.43 -19.74 3.44
N VAL A 259 -22.21 -19.81 3.95
CA VAL A 259 -21.16 -18.81 3.73
C VAL A 259 -20.19 -19.37 2.71
N THR A 260 -20.08 -18.70 1.56
CA THR A 260 -19.10 -19.01 0.51
C THR A 260 -18.12 -17.86 0.40
N THR A 261 -16.84 -18.16 0.51
CA THR A 261 -15.77 -17.16 0.43
C THR A 261 -14.86 -17.44 -0.76
N LYS A 262 -14.51 -16.38 -1.48
CA LYS A 262 -13.57 -16.38 -2.59
C LYS A 262 -12.45 -15.37 -2.38
N ALA A 263 -11.37 -15.55 -3.12
CA ALA A 263 -10.30 -14.56 -3.28
C ALA A 263 -10.22 -14.12 -4.74
N GLU A 264 -9.98 -12.85 -4.97
CA GLU A 264 -9.55 -12.30 -6.25
C GLU A 264 -8.08 -11.92 -6.13
N ILE A 265 -7.21 -12.51 -6.97
CA ILE A 265 -5.79 -12.19 -7.03
C ILE A 265 -5.59 -11.19 -8.16
N ILE A 266 -4.87 -10.10 -7.87
CA ILE A 266 -4.48 -9.07 -8.82
C ILE A 266 -2.96 -9.07 -8.88
N ASP A 267 -2.40 -9.34 -10.06
CA ASP A 267 -0.96 -9.45 -10.27
C ASP A 267 -0.46 -8.44 -11.32
N GLU A 268 0.41 -7.53 -10.88
CA GLU A 268 1.07 -6.54 -11.75
C GLU A 268 2.60 -6.69 -11.73
N ILE A 269 3.12 -7.73 -11.08
CA ILE A 269 4.56 -7.92 -10.89
C ILE A 269 5.17 -8.74 -12.04
N GLU A 270 4.79 -10.00 -12.15
CA GLU A 270 5.36 -10.98 -13.08
C GLU A 270 4.43 -12.19 -13.27
N ASP A 271 4.69 -13.00 -14.29
CA ASP A 271 3.89 -14.18 -14.55
C ASP A 271 4.03 -15.22 -13.43
N LEU A 272 2.91 -15.66 -12.88
CA LEU A 272 2.82 -16.82 -12.00
C LEU A 272 2.63 -18.07 -12.90
N ASP A 273 3.56 -19.01 -12.84
CA ASP A 273 3.47 -20.27 -13.56
C ASP A 273 3.58 -21.45 -12.60
N ASN A 274 2.42 -22.04 -12.28
CA ASN A 274 2.32 -23.16 -11.35
C ASN A 274 2.94 -22.87 -9.97
N VAL A 275 2.60 -21.70 -9.40
CA VAL A 275 3.14 -21.14 -8.16
C VAL A 275 2.28 -21.51 -6.97
N SER A 276 2.90 -21.77 -5.83
CA SER A 276 2.20 -21.89 -4.55
C SER A 276 1.91 -20.50 -3.99
N VAL A 277 0.63 -20.17 -3.82
CA VAL A 277 0.20 -18.86 -3.31
C VAL A 277 -0.46 -19.02 -1.95
N SER A 278 0.04 -18.30 -0.96
CA SER A 278 -0.56 -18.22 0.38
C SER A 278 -1.23 -16.86 0.57
N LEU A 279 -2.55 -16.85 0.75
CA LEU A 279 -3.34 -15.64 0.97
C LEU A 279 -3.37 -15.32 2.46
N VAL A 280 -2.70 -14.24 2.84
CA VAL A 280 -2.45 -13.90 4.25
C VAL A 280 -3.56 -13.02 4.79
N THR A 281 -4.15 -13.42 5.91
CA THR A 281 -5.04 -12.58 6.72
C THR A 281 -4.40 -12.32 8.07
N GLY A 282 -4.61 -11.10 8.61
CA GLY A 282 -3.91 -10.56 9.77
C GLY A 282 -3.12 -9.31 9.40
N PHE A 283 -2.35 -8.77 10.35
CA PHE A 283 -1.66 -7.48 10.21
C PHE A 283 -0.18 -7.61 10.54
N PRO A 284 0.67 -8.07 9.61
CA PRO A 284 2.10 -8.09 9.85
C PRO A 284 2.63 -6.65 9.99
N ASN A 285 3.51 -6.43 10.97
CA ASN A 285 4.16 -5.13 11.14
C ASN A 285 5.31 -4.98 10.13
N LEU A 286 5.03 -4.37 8.99
CA LEU A 286 5.98 -4.14 7.89
C LEU A 286 6.40 -2.67 7.84
N LYS A 287 7.11 -2.21 8.84
CA LYS A 287 7.46 -0.79 9.05
C LYS A 287 8.17 -0.13 7.87
N PHE A 288 8.98 -0.87 7.11
CA PHE A 288 9.78 -0.34 5.99
C PHE A 288 9.27 -0.80 4.62
N ALA A 289 8.03 -1.25 4.52
CA ALA A 289 7.44 -1.72 3.26
C ALA A 289 7.42 -0.66 2.15
N ASP A 290 7.40 0.63 2.52
CA ASP A 290 7.39 1.77 1.60
C ASP A 290 8.78 2.25 1.21
N VAL A 291 9.83 1.78 1.87
CA VAL A 291 11.22 2.12 1.58
C VAL A 291 11.78 1.11 0.59
N THR A 292 12.24 1.57 -0.56
CA THR A 292 12.91 0.70 -1.54
C THR A 292 14.29 0.25 -1.04
N ASP A 293 14.60 -1.03 -1.20
CA ASP A 293 15.91 -1.58 -0.83
C ASP A 293 17.03 -0.96 -1.66
N PRO A 294 18.21 -0.63 -1.06
CA PRO A 294 19.35 -0.07 -1.79
C PRO A 294 19.79 -0.91 -2.99
N MET A 295 19.58 -2.22 -2.96
CA MET A 295 19.95 -3.13 -4.05
C MET A 295 19.12 -2.91 -5.33
N ALA A 296 17.97 -2.23 -5.24
CA ALA A 296 17.12 -1.89 -6.38
C ALA A 296 16.96 -0.39 -6.59
N MET A 297 17.58 0.42 -5.75
CA MET A 297 17.38 1.87 -5.73
C MET A 297 18.21 2.55 -6.82
N ARG A 298 17.55 3.40 -7.62
CA ARG A 298 18.18 4.27 -8.62
C ARG A 298 18.54 5.64 -8.07
N GLY A 299 18.25 5.89 -6.82
CA GLY A 299 18.45 7.18 -6.15
C GLY A 299 19.80 7.32 -5.48
N ASN A 300 20.10 8.53 -5.04
CA ASN A 300 21.30 8.81 -4.28
C ASN A 300 21.12 8.45 -2.78
N LEU A 301 22.24 8.39 -2.06
CA LEU A 301 22.30 8.09 -0.63
C LEU A 301 21.40 9.02 0.21
N ALA A 302 21.33 10.31 -0.14
CA ALA A 302 20.54 11.28 0.62
C ALA A 302 19.02 10.96 0.55
N ALA A 303 18.50 10.58 -0.62
CA ALA A 303 17.12 10.17 -0.80
C ALA A 303 16.80 8.90 0.02
N PHE A 304 17.72 7.93 0.03
CA PHE A 304 17.55 6.72 0.84
C PHE A 304 17.51 7.04 2.35
N LEU A 305 18.44 7.86 2.85
CA LEU A 305 18.49 8.24 4.26
C LEU A 305 17.26 9.04 4.70
N ASN A 306 16.74 9.93 3.84
CA ASN A 306 15.49 10.63 4.10
C ASN A 306 14.30 9.68 4.22
N ASN A 307 14.19 8.72 3.30
CA ASN A 307 13.12 7.72 3.34
C ASN A 307 13.21 6.81 4.57
N LEU A 308 14.44 6.50 5.00
CA LEU A 308 14.68 5.67 6.18
C LEU A 308 14.36 6.40 7.49
N SER A 309 14.66 7.70 7.59
CA SER A 309 14.44 8.50 8.80
C SER A 309 12.96 8.88 9.01
N ASN A 310 12.14 8.93 7.98
CA ASN A 310 10.73 9.32 8.04
C ASN A 310 9.80 8.29 7.36
N PRO A 311 9.80 7.02 7.75
CA PRO A 311 8.99 6.00 7.11
C PRO A 311 7.47 6.25 7.24
N ALA A 312 7.04 6.94 8.31
CA ALA A 312 5.62 7.23 8.58
C ALA A 312 5.04 8.36 7.71
N GLN A 313 5.85 9.32 7.26
CA GLN A 313 5.34 10.42 6.41
C GLN A 313 4.94 9.95 5.01
N PHE A 314 5.54 8.86 4.51
CA PHE A 314 5.17 8.29 3.22
C PHE A 314 3.95 7.37 3.31
N ALA A 315 3.70 6.74 4.45
CA ALA A 315 2.51 5.94 4.70
C ALA A 315 1.23 6.81 4.70
N ASP A 316 1.27 8.00 5.31
CA ASP A 316 0.11 8.90 5.38
C ASP A 316 -0.27 9.53 4.03
N TYR A 317 0.70 9.77 3.14
CA TYR A 317 0.45 10.47 1.87
C TYR A 317 0.00 9.54 0.73
N ARG A 318 0.44 8.29 0.71
CA ARG A 318 -0.04 7.27 -0.25
C ARG A 318 -1.28 6.52 0.25
N GLY A 319 -1.63 6.68 1.52
CA GLY A 319 -2.70 5.98 2.23
C GLY A 319 -4.12 6.23 1.73
N ARG A 320 -4.36 7.02 0.69
CA ARG A 320 -5.72 7.19 0.15
C ARG A 320 -6.13 6.11 -0.85
N GLY A 321 -5.21 5.42 -1.48
CA GLY A 321 -5.51 4.26 -2.33
C GLY A 321 -5.54 2.95 -1.53
N ASP A 322 -4.64 2.77 -0.57
CA ASP A 322 -4.60 1.62 0.35
C ASP A 322 -5.72 1.66 1.40
N VAL A 323 -6.27 2.84 1.64
CA VAL A 323 -7.27 3.16 2.66
C VAL A 323 -8.59 2.42 2.43
N VAL A 324 -8.97 2.08 1.21
CA VAL A 324 -10.25 1.37 0.99
C VAL A 324 -10.19 -0.05 1.54
N MET A 325 -9.06 -0.73 1.51
CA MET A 325 -8.90 -2.06 2.13
C MET A 325 -8.50 -1.98 3.61
N GLN A 326 -7.75 -0.95 4.02
CA GLN A 326 -7.43 -0.68 5.43
C GLN A 326 -8.55 0.07 6.16
N GLN A 327 -9.36 0.91 5.50
CA GLN A 327 -10.52 1.57 6.10
C GLN A 327 -11.57 0.59 6.58
N ALA A 328 -11.72 -0.54 5.92
CA ALA A 328 -12.52 -1.64 6.45
C ALA A 328 -12.03 -2.11 7.84
N VAL A 329 -10.77 -1.84 8.17
CA VAL A 329 -10.14 -2.16 9.45
C VAL A 329 -10.17 -0.98 10.42
N MET A 330 -10.05 0.25 9.93
CA MET A 330 -10.06 1.46 10.78
C MET A 330 -11.47 1.93 11.15
N ASP A 331 -12.48 1.65 10.34
CA ASP A 331 -13.88 1.82 10.74
C ASP A 331 -14.29 0.89 11.90
N ASN A 332 -13.55 -0.21 12.10
CA ASN A 332 -13.67 -1.01 13.32
C ASN A 332 -13.33 -0.25 14.62
N ASN A 333 -12.57 0.84 14.56
CA ASN A 333 -12.33 1.67 15.73
C ASN A 333 -13.52 2.60 16.07
N ARG A 334 -14.53 2.70 15.18
CA ARG A 334 -15.74 3.50 15.40
C ARG A 334 -16.99 2.69 15.74
N VAL A 335 -16.97 1.39 15.50
CA VAL A 335 -18.11 0.52 15.80
C VAL A 335 -17.72 -0.50 16.86
N GLY A 336 -18.14 -0.26 18.07
CA GLY A 336 -18.25 -1.23 19.18
C GLY A 336 -16.99 -2.05 19.48
N ARG A 337 -16.24 -1.61 20.45
CA ARG A 337 -15.06 -2.28 21.03
C ARG A 337 -15.30 -3.64 21.69
N GLU A 338 -16.45 -4.28 21.47
CA GLU A 338 -16.82 -5.49 22.20
C GLU A 338 -16.25 -6.82 21.67
N GLU A 339 -15.58 -6.83 20.52
CA GLU A 339 -15.02 -8.08 19.96
C GLU A 339 -13.51 -8.00 19.63
N LEU A 340 -12.75 -7.21 20.37
CA LEU A 340 -11.33 -6.95 20.11
C LEU A 340 -10.36 -8.04 20.58
N PHE A 341 -10.83 -9.10 21.21
CA PHE A 341 -9.98 -10.22 21.64
C PHE A 341 -10.54 -11.55 21.16
N PRO A 342 -10.09 -12.08 20.01
CA PRO A 342 -10.45 -13.42 19.61
C PRO A 342 -9.85 -14.43 20.58
N SER A 343 -10.68 -15.30 21.10
CA SER A 343 -10.28 -16.51 21.79
C SER A 343 -9.68 -17.47 20.77
N TYR A 344 -8.41 -17.82 20.93
CA TYR A 344 -7.71 -18.72 20.04
C TYR A 344 -8.16 -20.17 20.24
N ALA A 345 -8.66 -20.79 19.18
CA ALA A 345 -8.87 -22.23 19.12
C ALA A 345 -8.10 -22.81 17.94
N THR A 346 -7.22 -23.74 18.23
CA THR A 346 -6.45 -24.51 17.25
C THR A 346 -7.30 -25.61 16.64
N GLY A 347 -7.44 -25.60 15.30
CA GLY A 347 -8.05 -26.71 14.57
C GLY A 347 -7.60 -26.71 13.10
N PRO A 348 -7.31 -27.90 12.53
CA PRO A 348 -6.63 -28.01 11.25
C PRO A 348 -7.61 -27.98 10.08
N GLN A 349 -7.27 -27.27 9.00
CA GLN A 349 -7.39 -27.71 7.61
C GLN A 349 -7.31 -26.55 6.60
N GLU A 350 -6.54 -26.77 5.54
CA GLU A 350 -6.32 -25.91 4.35
C GLU A 350 -5.91 -24.46 4.63
N GLY A 351 -5.01 -24.33 5.56
CA GLY A 351 -4.40 -23.08 5.99
C GLY A 351 -3.62 -23.29 7.27
N GLN A 352 -2.64 -22.44 7.51
CA GLN A 352 -1.79 -22.53 8.69
C GLN A 352 -1.89 -21.25 9.49
N THR A 353 -2.11 -21.35 10.80
CA THR A 353 -1.93 -20.23 11.72
C THR A 353 -0.47 -20.17 12.13
N ARG A 354 0.17 -19.00 11.93
CA ARG A 354 1.52 -18.72 12.41
C ARG A 354 1.54 -17.32 13.00
N GLU A 355 1.89 -17.19 14.26
CA GLU A 355 2.08 -15.92 14.94
C GLU A 355 0.94 -14.89 14.62
N GLU A 356 -0.31 -15.24 14.93
CA GLU A 356 -1.48 -14.39 14.72
C GLU A 356 -1.87 -14.13 13.23
N LEU A 357 -1.16 -14.74 12.29
CA LEU A 357 -1.49 -14.70 10.87
C LEU A 357 -2.11 -16.02 10.44
N PHE A 358 -3.12 -15.97 9.59
CA PHE A 358 -3.68 -17.14 8.95
C PHE A 358 -3.40 -17.12 7.45
N PHE A 359 -3.02 -18.28 6.89
CA PHE A 359 -2.65 -18.47 5.49
C PHE A 359 -3.64 -19.40 4.84
N TYR A 360 -4.40 -18.92 3.83
CA TYR A 360 -5.17 -19.77 2.95
C TYR A 360 -4.29 -20.18 1.79
N ASP A 361 -3.98 -21.46 1.67
CA ASP A 361 -3.04 -21.97 0.66
C ASP A 361 -3.77 -22.30 -0.64
N GLN A 362 -3.29 -21.76 -1.74
CA GLN A 362 -3.70 -22.06 -3.12
C GLN A 362 -2.52 -22.65 -3.87
N ARG A 363 -2.68 -23.85 -4.41
CA ARG A 363 -1.62 -24.54 -5.16
C ARG A 363 -1.84 -24.38 -6.66
N ASN A 364 -0.74 -24.47 -7.41
CA ASN A 364 -0.74 -24.49 -8.87
C ASN A 364 -1.44 -23.27 -9.49
N VAL A 365 -1.20 -22.09 -8.92
CA VAL A 365 -1.73 -20.83 -9.45
C VAL A 365 -0.95 -20.48 -10.71
N THR A 366 -1.69 -20.26 -11.80
CA THR A 366 -1.15 -19.75 -13.07
C THR A 366 -1.92 -18.49 -13.43
N LEU A 367 -1.21 -17.38 -13.54
CA LEU A 367 -1.78 -16.05 -13.80
C LEU A 367 -0.70 -15.22 -14.47
N LYS A 368 -1.01 -14.56 -15.57
CA LYS A 368 -0.05 -13.67 -16.23
C LYS A 368 -0.05 -12.30 -15.59
N LYS A 369 1.07 -11.63 -15.69
CA LYS A 369 1.19 -10.23 -15.30
C LYS A 369 0.08 -9.38 -15.92
N GLY A 370 -0.63 -8.62 -15.09
CA GLY A 370 -1.78 -7.79 -15.48
C GLY A 370 -3.12 -8.53 -15.50
N GLU A 371 -3.13 -9.85 -15.30
CA GLU A 371 -4.36 -10.63 -15.18
C GLU A 371 -4.92 -10.59 -13.75
N ARG A 372 -6.18 -10.98 -13.63
CA ARG A 372 -6.90 -11.13 -12.36
C ARG A 372 -7.53 -12.51 -12.31
N GLY A 373 -7.30 -13.20 -11.20
CA GLY A 373 -7.79 -14.56 -11.02
C GLY A 373 -8.83 -14.64 -9.91
N TYR A 374 -9.86 -15.47 -10.10
CA TYR A 374 -10.88 -15.81 -9.12
C TYR A 374 -10.59 -17.19 -8.54
N TYR A 375 -10.48 -17.29 -7.21
CA TYR A 375 -10.16 -18.53 -6.52
C TYR A 375 -11.17 -18.78 -5.39
N PRO A 376 -11.93 -19.89 -5.41
CA PRO A 376 -12.77 -20.28 -4.29
C PRO A 376 -11.90 -20.66 -3.10
N LEU A 377 -12.26 -20.19 -1.89
CA LEU A 377 -11.55 -20.54 -0.66
C LEU A 377 -12.27 -21.66 0.11
N PHE A 378 -13.50 -21.41 0.53
CA PHE A 378 -14.30 -22.38 1.25
C PHE A 378 -15.79 -22.08 1.13
N THR A 379 -16.59 -23.09 1.38
CA THR A 379 -18.05 -23.00 1.59
C THR A 379 -18.40 -23.75 2.85
N THR A 380 -19.21 -23.14 3.73
CA THR A 380 -19.62 -23.73 5.01
C THR A 380 -21.04 -23.36 5.36
N ASP A 381 -21.76 -24.28 5.98
CA ASP A 381 -23.10 -24.03 6.53
C ASP A 381 -22.96 -23.77 8.03
N VAL A 382 -23.41 -22.60 8.48
CA VAL A 382 -23.25 -22.12 9.86
C VAL A 382 -24.55 -21.67 10.47
N PRO A 383 -24.74 -21.79 11.80
CA PRO A 383 -25.94 -21.28 12.45
C PRO A 383 -25.97 -19.75 12.39
N TYR A 384 -27.17 -19.23 12.23
CA TYR A 384 -27.42 -17.79 12.29
C TYR A 384 -28.70 -17.46 13.03
N GLU A 385 -28.83 -16.22 13.46
CA GLU A 385 -30.02 -15.66 14.09
C GLU A 385 -30.32 -14.26 13.53
N HIS A 386 -31.60 -13.92 13.44
CA HIS A 386 -32.01 -12.57 13.07
C HIS A 386 -31.90 -11.64 14.28
N LEU A 387 -31.35 -10.46 14.07
CA LEU A 387 -31.12 -9.44 15.07
C LEU A 387 -31.67 -8.10 14.57
N TYR A 388 -32.23 -7.31 15.47
CA TYR A 388 -32.61 -5.92 15.19
C TYR A 388 -31.77 -5.03 16.09
N GLU A 389 -31.10 -4.05 15.49
CA GLU A 389 -30.14 -3.19 16.17
C GLU A 389 -30.53 -1.72 16.02
N TRP A 390 -30.60 -1.03 17.13
CA TRP A 390 -30.80 0.41 17.18
C TRP A 390 -29.61 1.04 17.91
N LYS A 391 -28.73 1.70 17.16
CA LYS A 391 -27.56 2.39 17.69
C LYS A 391 -27.87 3.88 17.74
N ILE A 392 -27.65 4.50 18.90
CA ILE A 392 -27.96 5.89 19.15
C ILE A 392 -26.68 6.57 19.61
N GLY A 393 -26.21 7.52 18.84
CA GLY A 393 -24.99 8.29 19.11
C GLY A 393 -25.13 9.22 20.31
N ASP A 394 -24.02 9.83 20.71
CA ASP A 394 -23.93 10.82 21.77
C ASP A 394 -24.29 12.21 21.22
N ALA A 395 -25.32 12.85 21.77
CA ALA A 395 -25.75 14.19 21.37
C ALA A 395 -24.75 15.30 21.78
N LEU A 396 -23.80 14.98 22.68
CA LEU A 396 -22.84 15.93 23.25
C LEU A 396 -21.40 15.70 22.78
N ASP A 397 -21.17 14.90 21.73
CA ASP A 397 -19.81 14.72 21.21
C ASP A 397 -19.30 16.04 20.63
N GLU A 398 -18.34 16.65 21.32
CA GLU A 398 -17.75 17.95 20.95
C GLU A 398 -17.17 17.95 19.51
N GLN A 399 -16.74 16.80 19.01
CA GLN A 399 -16.22 16.69 17.65
C GLN A 399 -17.31 16.68 16.58
N GLU A 400 -18.51 16.20 16.89
CA GLU A 400 -19.64 16.27 15.97
C GLU A 400 -20.32 17.64 15.98
N GLN A 401 -20.31 18.35 17.10
CA GLN A 401 -20.82 19.73 17.19
C GLN A 401 -20.07 20.70 16.25
N TYR A 402 -18.77 20.48 16.02
CA TYR A 402 -18.01 21.28 15.05
C TYR A 402 -18.31 20.93 13.59
N ARG A 403 -18.77 19.70 13.32
CA ARG A 403 -19.16 19.26 11.96
C ARG A 403 -20.62 19.59 11.62
N SER A 404 -21.52 19.57 12.57
CA SER A 404 -22.96 19.78 12.34
C SER A 404 -23.39 21.26 12.32
N ARG A 405 -22.51 22.21 12.62
CA ARG A 405 -22.84 23.65 12.53
C ARG A 405 -23.01 24.18 11.11
N ASP A 406 -22.56 23.43 10.11
CA ASP A 406 -22.56 23.91 8.70
C ASP A 406 -23.74 23.41 7.86
N ASP A 407 -24.48 22.40 8.27
CA ASP A 407 -25.43 21.74 7.36
C ASP A 407 -26.91 21.83 7.73
N GLY A 408 -27.34 22.44 8.83
CA GLY A 408 -28.76 22.58 9.16
C GLY A 408 -29.60 21.29 9.04
N ALA A 409 -28.95 20.12 9.12
CA ALA A 409 -29.62 18.84 9.00
C ALA A 409 -30.40 18.55 10.28
N PRO A 410 -31.69 18.18 10.20
CA PRO A 410 -32.46 17.78 11.37
C PRO A 410 -31.75 16.60 12.05
N ASP A 411 -31.85 16.53 13.41
CA ASP A 411 -31.35 15.41 14.20
C ASP A 411 -31.70 14.09 13.51
N LYS A 412 -30.66 13.38 13.01
CA LYS A 412 -30.86 12.11 12.33
C LYS A 412 -31.39 11.12 13.36
N VAL A 413 -32.67 10.83 13.29
CA VAL A 413 -33.23 9.64 13.95
C VAL A 413 -32.50 8.45 13.37
N GLU A 414 -31.69 7.79 14.19
CA GLU A 414 -30.95 6.62 13.72
C GLU A 414 -31.94 5.47 13.47
N ASP A 415 -31.88 4.91 12.27
CA ASP A 415 -32.76 3.83 11.87
C ASP A 415 -32.47 2.53 12.64
N VAL A 416 -33.52 1.73 12.85
CA VAL A 416 -33.33 0.35 13.30
C VAL A 416 -32.87 -0.51 12.13
N TRP A 417 -31.78 -1.23 12.31
CA TRP A 417 -31.23 -2.13 11.31
C TRP A 417 -31.66 -3.58 11.56
N HIS A 418 -32.04 -4.27 10.50
CA HIS A 418 -32.19 -5.71 10.48
C HIS A 418 -30.84 -6.33 10.09
N SER A 419 -30.29 -7.14 10.96
CA SER A 419 -29.00 -7.80 10.83
C SER A 419 -29.15 -9.31 11.00
N ILE A 420 -28.13 -10.05 10.62
CA ILE A 420 -27.95 -11.47 10.98
C ILE A 420 -26.67 -11.62 11.80
N ARG A 421 -26.75 -12.42 12.86
CA ARG A 421 -25.60 -12.83 13.65
C ARG A 421 -25.24 -14.26 13.27
N LEU A 422 -24.01 -14.42 12.76
CA LEU A 422 -23.45 -15.69 12.31
C LEU A 422 -22.47 -16.21 13.36
N THR A 423 -22.43 -17.52 13.57
CA THR A 423 -21.40 -18.15 14.42
C THR A 423 -20.48 -18.95 13.53
N ASN A 424 -19.16 -18.65 13.57
CA ASN A 424 -18.17 -19.38 12.78
C ASN A 424 -17.94 -20.79 13.38
N THR A 425 -18.67 -21.75 12.90
CA THR A 425 -18.49 -23.17 13.24
C THR A 425 -17.64 -23.92 12.23
N SER A 426 -17.01 -23.21 11.28
CA SER A 426 -16.07 -23.80 10.33
C SER A 426 -14.72 -24.09 10.97
N THR A 427 -13.82 -24.71 10.21
CA THR A 427 -12.47 -25.04 10.65
C THR A 427 -11.44 -23.92 10.41
N VAL A 428 -11.85 -22.84 9.75
CA VAL A 428 -10.96 -21.73 9.38
C VAL A 428 -11.52 -20.41 9.90
N PRO A 429 -10.68 -19.44 10.29
CA PRO A 429 -11.14 -18.09 10.59
C PRO A 429 -11.68 -17.44 9.31
N TRP A 430 -12.63 -16.53 9.46
CA TRP A 430 -13.10 -15.72 8.35
C TRP A 430 -12.33 -14.41 8.30
N THR A 431 -11.90 -14.04 7.12
CA THR A 431 -11.22 -12.76 6.93
C THR A 431 -12.21 -11.62 6.73
N THR A 432 -11.84 -10.40 7.11
CA THR A 432 -12.65 -9.20 6.82
C THR A 432 -12.81 -9.04 5.32
N ALA A 433 -14.08 -8.98 4.86
CA ALA A 433 -14.45 -8.96 3.45
C ALA A 433 -15.81 -8.32 3.21
N PRO A 434 -16.10 -7.75 2.03
CA PRO A 434 -17.46 -7.48 1.60
C PRO A 434 -18.28 -8.77 1.58
N ALA A 435 -19.47 -8.71 2.17
CA ALA A 435 -20.40 -9.84 2.27
C ALA A 435 -21.73 -9.49 1.61
N LEU A 436 -22.10 -10.23 0.58
CA LEU A 436 -23.38 -10.13 -0.10
C LEU A 436 -24.36 -11.12 0.53
N THR A 437 -25.43 -10.63 1.17
CA THR A 437 -26.47 -11.49 1.74
C THR A 437 -27.61 -11.70 0.73
N MET A 438 -27.97 -12.95 0.50
CA MET A 438 -28.98 -13.36 -0.48
C MET A 438 -29.99 -14.34 0.12
N GLN A 439 -31.15 -14.43 -0.51
CA GLN A 439 -32.14 -15.47 -0.30
C GLN A 439 -32.64 -15.96 -1.65
N GLY A 440 -32.22 -17.12 -2.06
CA GLY A 440 -32.41 -17.62 -3.42
C GLY A 440 -31.71 -16.69 -4.44
N ASP A 441 -32.46 -16.20 -5.40
CA ASP A 441 -32.02 -15.26 -6.44
C ASP A 441 -32.10 -13.77 -6.02
N LYS A 442 -32.52 -13.50 -4.77
CA LYS A 442 -32.77 -12.13 -4.31
C LYS A 442 -31.64 -11.64 -3.41
N VAL A 443 -31.08 -10.51 -3.79
CA VAL A 443 -30.14 -9.77 -2.96
C VAL A 443 -30.91 -9.07 -1.85
N LEU A 444 -30.51 -9.31 -0.60
CA LEU A 444 -31.11 -8.69 0.59
C LEU A 444 -30.29 -7.49 1.08
N GLY A 445 -28.96 -7.54 0.92
CA GLY A 445 -28.08 -6.46 1.33
C GLY A 445 -26.61 -6.80 1.07
N GLN A 446 -25.76 -5.80 1.24
CA GLN A 446 -24.31 -5.95 1.21
C GLN A 446 -23.74 -5.16 2.38
N ASP A 447 -22.87 -5.79 3.14
CA ASP A 447 -22.18 -5.18 4.28
C ASP A 447 -20.79 -5.79 4.43
N LEU A 448 -20.07 -5.45 5.46
CA LEU A 448 -18.76 -6.00 5.78
C LEU A 448 -18.89 -7.15 6.78
N ILE A 449 -18.36 -8.32 6.44
CA ILE A 449 -18.08 -9.35 7.43
C ILE A 449 -16.71 -9.07 8.05
N HIS A 450 -16.63 -9.08 9.36
CA HIS A 450 -15.38 -8.83 10.07
C HIS A 450 -14.57 -10.11 10.28
N TYR A 451 -13.27 -9.96 10.57
CA TYR A 451 -12.44 -11.10 10.95
C TYR A 451 -13.10 -11.85 12.11
N THR A 452 -13.35 -13.13 11.90
CA THR A 452 -14.09 -13.95 12.85
C THR A 452 -13.36 -15.27 13.08
N SER A 453 -12.77 -15.42 14.25
CA SER A 453 -12.10 -16.66 14.66
C SER A 453 -13.07 -17.84 14.69
N VAL A 454 -12.54 -19.06 14.63
CA VAL A 454 -13.33 -20.28 14.83
C VAL A 454 -14.02 -20.23 16.18
N GLY A 455 -15.33 -20.48 16.22
CA GLY A 455 -16.17 -20.40 17.41
C GLY A 455 -16.69 -18.98 17.75
N ALA A 456 -16.16 -17.93 17.14
CA ALA A 456 -16.60 -16.55 17.36
C ALA A 456 -17.88 -16.22 16.57
N LYS A 457 -18.48 -15.08 16.93
CA LYS A 457 -19.69 -14.54 16.27
C LYS A 457 -19.37 -13.26 15.53
N THR A 458 -20.08 -13.01 14.42
CA THR A 458 -20.05 -11.76 13.68
C THR A 458 -21.45 -11.37 13.27
N THR A 459 -21.68 -10.06 13.11
CA THR A 459 -22.98 -9.52 12.70
C THR A 459 -22.82 -8.83 11.35
N VAL A 460 -23.76 -9.09 10.45
CA VAL A 460 -23.83 -8.50 9.10
C VAL A 460 -25.18 -7.83 8.95
N ARG A 461 -25.20 -6.55 8.61
CA ARG A 461 -26.43 -5.78 8.34
C ARG A 461 -27.02 -6.18 7.00
N ILE A 462 -28.35 -6.25 6.96
CA ILE A 462 -29.08 -6.56 5.74
C ILE A 462 -29.79 -5.32 5.21
N THR A 463 -30.72 -4.76 6.02
CA THR A 463 -31.57 -3.64 5.59
C THR A 463 -32.10 -2.86 6.79
N LYS A 464 -32.63 -1.67 6.54
CA LYS A 464 -33.40 -0.93 7.55
C LYS A 464 -34.69 -1.67 7.88
N ALA A 465 -35.02 -1.75 9.16
CA ALA A 465 -36.22 -2.43 9.64
C ALA A 465 -37.39 -1.46 9.64
N VAL A 466 -37.97 -1.19 8.48
CA VAL A 466 -39.05 -0.19 8.29
C VAL A 466 -40.33 -0.48 9.11
N ASP A 467 -40.55 -1.73 9.50
CA ASP A 467 -41.68 -2.14 10.35
C ASP A 467 -41.37 -2.04 11.86
N ILE A 468 -40.28 -1.39 12.24
CA ILE A 468 -39.96 -1.08 13.62
C ILE A 468 -39.80 0.43 13.73
N SER A 469 -40.72 1.09 14.42
CA SER A 469 -40.61 2.52 14.73
C SER A 469 -39.84 2.68 16.00
N ALA A 470 -38.87 3.58 16.01
CA ALA A 470 -38.02 3.89 17.16
C ALA A 470 -37.96 5.40 17.36
N GLU A 471 -38.10 5.85 18.61
CA GLU A 471 -38.15 7.25 18.97
C GLU A 471 -37.28 7.49 20.21
N GLN A 472 -36.50 8.57 20.19
CA GLN A 472 -35.68 9.04 21.31
C GLN A 472 -36.14 10.42 21.73
N ALA A 473 -36.16 10.67 23.05
CA ALA A 473 -36.29 11.99 23.63
C ALA A 473 -35.32 12.14 24.81
N GLU A 474 -34.59 13.23 24.86
CA GLU A 474 -33.75 13.62 25.99
C GLU A 474 -34.14 15.03 26.47
N TYR A 475 -34.16 15.27 27.79
CA TYR A 475 -34.46 16.55 28.36
C TYR A 475 -33.68 16.80 29.66
N GLU A 476 -33.30 18.04 29.86
CA GLU A 476 -32.68 18.50 31.10
C GLU A 476 -33.70 18.48 32.22
N VAL A 477 -33.32 17.85 33.36
CA VAL A 477 -34.16 17.77 34.56
C VAL A 477 -33.70 18.76 35.59
N ALA A 478 -32.39 18.93 35.75
CA ALA A 478 -31.78 19.80 36.70
C ALA A 478 -30.43 20.33 36.23
N ARG A 479 -30.09 21.55 36.62
CA ARG A 479 -28.81 22.18 36.34
C ARG A 479 -28.23 22.84 37.57
N THR A 480 -27.00 22.48 37.90
CA THR A 480 -26.20 23.17 38.94
C THR A 480 -25.14 24.00 38.23
N ARG A 481 -25.31 25.32 38.27
CA ARG A 481 -24.37 26.25 37.60
C ARG A 481 -23.06 26.30 38.36
N ASN A 482 -21.95 26.50 37.62
CA ASN A 482 -20.60 26.61 38.15
C ASN A 482 -20.23 25.46 39.11
N ALA A 483 -20.66 24.26 38.79
CA ALA A 483 -20.48 23.07 39.64
C ALA A 483 -19.01 22.62 39.69
N ALA A 484 -18.21 22.90 38.68
CA ALA A 484 -16.80 22.57 38.65
C ALA A 484 -16.01 23.54 37.76
N ASN A 485 -14.69 23.60 37.98
CA ASN A 485 -13.77 24.35 37.15
C ASN A 485 -12.68 23.39 36.64
N PHE A 486 -12.61 23.21 35.35
CA PHE A 486 -11.60 22.36 34.69
C PHE A 486 -10.84 23.17 33.65
N TYR A 487 -9.52 23.13 33.71
CA TYR A 487 -8.64 23.80 32.73
C TYR A 487 -8.90 25.30 32.57
N GLY A 488 -9.37 25.97 33.64
CA GLY A 488 -9.68 27.41 33.63
C GLY A 488 -11.06 27.76 33.05
N TYR A 489 -11.90 26.79 32.77
CA TYR A 489 -13.29 26.97 32.32
C TYR A 489 -14.28 26.50 33.34
N SER A 490 -15.37 27.26 33.48
CA SER A 490 -16.49 26.88 34.37
C SER A 490 -17.40 25.89 33.66
N TYR A 491 -17.89 24.92 34.39
CA TYR A 491 -18.80 23.87 33.93
C TYR A 491 -20.01 23.76 34.80
N ASP A 492 -21.16 23.66 34.17
CA ASP A 492 -22.41 23.34 34.82
C ASP A 492 -22.59 21.82 34.88
N LEU A 493 -23.10 21.31 35.98
CA LEU A 493 -23.52 19.92 36.10
C LEU A 493 -25.00 19.82 35.74
N VAL A 494 -25.27 19.15 34.61
CA VAL A 494 -26.61 18.94 34.07
C VAL A 494 -27.03 17.49 34.31
N GLU A 495 -28.23 17.32 34.88
CA GLU A 495 -28.89 16.01 34.94
C GLU A 495 -29.86 15.88 33.78
N VAL A 496 -29.61 14.87 32.94
CA VAL A 496 -30.41 14.57 31.75
C VAL A 496 -31.21 13.30 31.98
N ARG A 497 -32.47 13.34 31.57
CA ARG A 497 -33.33 12.15 31.50
C ARG A 497 -33.64 11.85 30.03
N GLY A 498 -33.39 10.60 29.65
CA GLY A 498 -33.70 10.11 28.33
C GLY A 498 -34.81 9.05 28.35
N LYS A 499 -35.59 9.04 27.29
CA LYS A 499 -36.62 8.04 27.04
C LYS A 499 -36.47 7.49 25.62
N LEU A 500 -36.38 6.17 25.50
CA LEU A 500 -36.40 5.46 24.24
C LEU A 500 -37.70 4.67 24.12
N SER A 501 -38.33 4.69 22.97
CA SER A 501 -39.49 3.85 22.70
C SER A 501 -39.32 3.13 21.36
N ALA A 502 -39.70 1.86 21.31
CA ALA A 502 -39.70 1.10 20.08
C ALA A 502 -40.99 0.27 19.94
N THR A 503 -41.59 0.35 18.75
CA THR A 503 -42.83 -0.37 18.41
C THR A 503 -42.54 -1.34 17.27
N ASN A 504 -42.88 -2.60 17.50
CA ASN A 504 -42.76 -3.67 16.51
C ASN A 504 -44.09 -3.82 15.78
N PHE A 505 -44.15 -3.46 14.50
CA PHE A 505 -45.35 -3.63 13.65
C PHE A 505 -45.39 -4.99 12.93
N LYS A 506 -44.36 -5.85 13.12
CA LYS A 506 -44.32 -7.19 12.52
C LYS A 506 -45.26 -8.17 13.22
N ASP A 507 -45.71 -9.18 12.48
CA ASP A 507 -46.54 -10.27 13.01
C ASP A 507 -45.77 -11.34 13.78
N LYS A 508 -44.49 -11.09 14.07
CA LYS A 508 -43.58 -11.99 14.82
C LYS A 508 -42.89 -11.27 15.98
N ASN A 509 -42.56 -12.04 17.00
CA ASN A 509 -41.73 -11.56 18.08
C ASN A 509 -40.33 -11.29 17.56
N ILE A 510 -39.67 -10.26 18.08
CA ILE A 510 -38.32 -9.87 17.74
C ILE A 510 -37.51 -9.62 19.01
N THR A 511 -36.17 -9.69 18.90
CA THR A 511 -35.25 -9.17 19.91
C THR A 511 -34.64 -7.90 19.35
N LEU A 512 -34.78 -6.77 20.07
CA LEU A 512 -34.16 -5.49 19.71
C LEU A 512 -32.97 -5.25 20.64
N THR A 513 -31.80 -5.09 20.05
CA THR A 513 -30.60 -4.63 20.73
C THR A 513 -30.52 -3.11 20.60
N ILE A 514 -30.57 -2.40 21.72
CA ILE A 514 -30.42 -0.95 21.77
C ILE A 514 -29.06 -0.64 22.35
N THR A 515 -28.29 0.20 21.67
CA THR A 515 -27.02 0.75 22.18
C THR A 515 -27.09 2.28 22.17
N LYS A 516 -26.98 2.90 23.35
CA LYS A 516 -26.93 4.35 23.49
C LYS A 516 -25.54 4.77 23.99
N GLU A 517 -24.87 5.57 23.19
CA GLU A 517 -23.63 6.22 23.60
C GLU A 517 -23.94 7.56 24.26
N LEU A 518 -23.25 7.91 25.33
CA LEU A 518 -23.39 9.20 26.00
C LEU A 518 -22.07 9.61 26.68
N SER A 519 -21.86 10.92 26.77
CA SER A 519 -20.84 11.55 27.61
C SER A 519 -21.44 11.92 28.95
N GLY A 520 -21.00 11.25 30.00
CA GLY A 520 -21.49 11.50 31.36
C GLY A 520 -21.52 10.26 32.23
N GLU A 521 -21.91 10.50 33.52
CA GLU A 521 -22.03 9.44 34.51
C GLU A 521 -23.48 8.93 34.53
N VAL A 522 -23.67 7.64 34.27
CA VAL A 522 -24.99 7.01 34.29
C VAL A 522 -25.50 6.92 35.74
N VAL A 523 -26.72 7.44 35.95
CA VAL A 523 -27.37 7.44 37.28
C VAL A 523 -28.33 6.28 37.42
N LYS A 524 -29.20 6.08 36.39
CA LYS A 524 -30.27 5.07 36.48
C LYS A 524 -30.68 4.64 35.08
N THR A 525 -31.05 3.35 34.94
CA THR A 525 -31.65 2.79 33.74
C THR A 525 -32.83 1.88 34.11
N ILE A 526 -33.94 1.94 33.36
CA ILE A 526 -35.12 1.08 33.50
C ILE A 526 -35.60 0.67 32.13
N PRO A 527 -35.52 -0.62 31.77
CA PRO A 527 -34.92 -1.72 32.53
C PRO A 527 -33.41 -1.54 32.69
N ALA A 528 -32.79 -2.36 33.56
CA ALA A 528 -31.35 -2.30 33.79
C ALA A 528 -30.55 -2.52 32.49
N ALA A 529 -29.63 -1.63 32.21
CA ALA A 529 -28.70 -1.71 31.10
C ALA A 529 -27.40 -2.41 31.50
N LYS A 530 -26.74 -3.03 30.55
CA LYS A 530 -25.31 -3.26 30.64
C LYS A 530 -24.61 -1.91 30.41
N VAL A 531 -23.87 -1.44 31.39
CA VAL A 531 -23.17 -0.14 31.32
C VAL A 531 -21.68 -0.39 31.13
N GLU A 532 -21.14 0.12 30.04
CA GLU A 532 -19.71 0.07 29.76
C GLU A 532 -19.14 1.49 29.69
N GLN A 533 -18.10 1.74 30.47
CA GLN A 533 -17.35 3.00 30.36
C GLN A 533 -16.25 2.84 29.33
N THR A 534 -16.42 3.47 28.16
CA THR A 534 -15.53 3.33 27.00
C THR A 534 -14.32 4.26 27.05
N ALA A 535 -14.38 5.34 27.84
CA ALA A 535 -13.23 6.21 28.06
C ALA A 535 -13.19 6.71 29.48
N ARG A 536 -12.11 6.37 30.19
CA ARG A 536 -11.70 6.94 31.47
C ARG A 536 -10.37 7.62 31.24
N GLY A 537 -10.24 8.89 31.56
CA GLY A 537 -8.96 9.55 31.40
C GLY A 537 -8.91 10.86 32.21
N LEU A 538 -7.75 11.13 32.80
CA LEU A 538 -7.49 12.35 33.60
C LEU A 538 -7.69 13.64 32.77
N LYS A 539 -7.72 13.57 31.46
CA LYS A 539 -7.91 14.72 30.56
C LYS A 539 -9.33 14.92 30.06
N LYS A 540 -10.27 14.02 30.39
CA LYS A 540 -11.68 14.15 29.98
C LYS A 540 -12.53 14.56 31.14
N VAL A 541 -13.33 15.61 30.94
CA VAL A 541 -14.26 16.12 31.96
C VAL A 541 -15.40 15.12 32.16
N ASN A 542 -15.95 14.57 31.06
CA ASN A 542 -17.00 13.57 31.11
C ASN A 542 -16.47 12.18 30.70
N PRO A 543 -16.85 11.12 31.44
CA PRO A 543 -16.58 9.76 30.96
C PRO A 543 -17.46 9.45 29.73
N LYS A 544 -16.94 8.72 28.75
CA LYS A 544 -17.78 8.10 27.71
C LYS A 544 -18.34 6.79 28.22
N SER A 545 -19.65 6.62 28.09
CA SER A 545 -20.39 5.43 28.52
C SER A 545 -21.25 4.90 27.36
N ALA A 546 -21.34 3.58 27.26
CA ALA A 546 -22.28 2.91 26.38
C ALA A 546 -23.29 2.13 27.23
N LEU A 547 -24.56 2.36 26.98
CA LEU A 547 -25.67 1.62 27.55
C LEU A 547 -26.17 0.61 26.55
N SER A 548 -26.31 -0.65 26.93
CA SER A 548 -26.76 -1.72 26.04
C SER A 548 -27.92 -2.50 26.67
N TRP A 549 -28.95 -2.77 25.87
CA TRP A 549 -30.11 -3.57 26.22
C TRP A 549 -30.41 -4.60 25.14
N GLU A 550 -30.77 -5.81 25.50
CA GLU A 550 -31.39 -6.80 24.65
C GLU A 550 -32.82 -7.03 25.12
N LEU A 551 -33.81 -6.56 24.36
CA LEU A 551 -35.20 -6.54 24.78
C LEU A 551 -36.09 -7.31 23.81
N PRO A 552 -36.86 -8.29 24.29
CA PRO A 552 -37.86 -8.97 23.48
C PRO A 552 -39.08 -8.08 23.27
N ILE A 553 -39.48 -7.90 22.03
CA ILE A 553 -40.70 -7.17 21.67
C ILE A 553 -41.66 -8.16 21.03
N LYS A 554 -42.86 -8.29 21.64
CA LYS A 554 -43.92 -9.14 21.09
C LYS A 554 -44.38 -8.64 19.72
N SER A 555 -45.02 -9.54 18.94
CA SER A 555 -45.77 -9.15 17.75
C SER A 555 -46.73 -8.01 18.07
N ARG A 556 -46.68 -6.94 17.25
CA ARG A 556 -47.49 -5.73 17.43
C ARG A 556 -47.33 -5.03 18.80
N GLY A 557 -46.21 -5.29 19.49
CA GLY A 557 -45.91 -4.77 20.83
C GLY A 557 -45.05 -3.51 20.82
N LYS A 558 -45.01 -2.85 21.98
CA LYS A 558 -44.21 -1.67 22.25
C LYS A 558 -43.33 -1.90 23.49
N ILE A 559 -42.14 -1.34 23.53
CA ILE A 559 -41.26 -1.24 24.70
C ILE A 559 -40.89 0.21 24.96
N GLU A 560 -40.60 0.51 26.22
CA GLU A 560 -40.05 1.79 26.65
C GLU A 560 -38.86 1.56 27.55
N VAL A 561 -37.84 2.43 27.42
CA VAL A 561 -36.64 2.44 28.21
C VAL A 561 -36.43 3.85 28.73
N ASP A 562 -36.29 3.98 30.04
CA ASP A 562 -35.93 5.23 30.73
C ASP A 562 -34.47 5.15 31.18
N TYR A 563 -33.70 6.22 31.01
CA TYR A 563 -32.36 6.36 31.55
C TYR A 563 -32.09 7.78 32.01
N SER A 564 -31.14 7.94 32.95
CA SER A 564 -30.68 9.25 33.36
C SER A 564 -29.18 9.23 33.60
N TYR A 565 -28.54 10.36 33.30
CA TYR A 565 -27.12 10.57 33.48
C TYR A 565 -26.79 12.01 33.87
N LYS A 566 -25.62 12.21 34.43
CA LYS A 566 -25.06 13.54 34.78
C LYS A 566 -23.90 13.85 33.86
N VAL A 567 -23.88 15.08 33.35
CA VAL A 567 -22.87 15.55 32.43
C VAL A 567 -22.41 16.97 32.77
N TYR A 568 -21.12 17.22 32.65
CA TYR A 568 -20.57 18.57 32.76
C TYR A 568 -20.63 19.23 31.39
N VAL A 569 -21.30 20.36 31.30
CA VAL A 569 -21.44 21.17 30.10
C VAL A 569 -20.74 22.49 30.30
N ARG A 570 -19.95 22.93 29.37
CA ARG A 570 -19.28 24.22 29.42
C ARG A 570 -20.29 25.33 29.20
N ASP A 571 -20.22 26.38 30.06
CA ASP A 571 -21.07 27.55 29.99
C ASP A 571 -20.79 28.41 28.74
#